data_226a8e5c425287bd123f4ec250f65b34
#
_entry.id   226a8e5c425287bd123f4ec250f65b34
#
_cell.length_a   1.000
_cell.length_b   1.000
_cell.length_c   1.000
_cell.angle_alpha   90.00
_cell.angle_beta   90.00
_cell.angle_gamma   90.00
#
_symmetry.space_group_name_H-M   'P 1'
#
loop_
_entity.id
_entity.type
_entity.pdbx_description
1 polymer ?
#
loop_
_entity_poly.entity_id
_entity_poly.type
_entity_poly.pdbx_seq_one_letter_code
_entity_poly.pdbx_strand_id
1 'polypeptide(L)'
;VPIGGGKDSCVSLEVLKRIKDEKITTYSVNRIEAVKKVIDVTDNKIGDILCRRTLDKTMLQLNSEGYINGHTPFSAIVAFSSVLTAALNGQKYITLSNENSANESTVKDSKVNHQYSKSYEFELDFNDYIATIVESDIRYFSLLRPLTEIQIAKIFASSDKYLEIFRSCNAGSKKGIWCCDCPKCLFVYIILSPYLSQERLTEVFGENLLNKESLEKYLYLKKIVYMLMPITHRL
;
A
#
# COMPACT_ATOMS: atom_id res chain seq x y z
N VAL A 1 3.01 11.13 -5.78
CA VAL A 1 2.49 10.19 -4.78
C VAL A 1 2.18 8.87 -5.45
N PRO A 2 2.98 7.81 -5.25
CA PRO A 2 2.65 6.47 -5.71
C PRO A 2 1.37 5.96 -5.05
N ILE A 3 0.40 5.47 -5.84
CA ILE A 3 -0.88 4.98 -5.35
C ILE A 3 -1.19 3.57 -5.84
N GLY A 4 -1.68 2.73 -4.93
CA GLY A 4 -2.09 1.35 -5.21
C GLY A 4 -3.59 1.09 -5.10
N GLY A 5 -4.41 2.11 -4.78
CA GLY A 5 -5.85 1.97 -4.58
C GLY A 5 -6.28 1.38 -3.24
N GLY A 6 -5.34 1.18 -2.31
CA GLY A 6 -5.61 0.75 -0.93
C GLY A 6 -5.77 1.92 0.04
N LYS A 7 -6.16 1.62 1.29
CA LYS A 7 -6.42 2.59 2.35
C LYS A 7 -5.26 3.58 2.59
N ASP A 8 -4.02 3.08 2.58
CA ASP A 8 -2.85 3.88 2.96
C ASP A 8 -2.59 5.00 1.93
N SER A 9 -2.70 4.70 0.64
CA SER A 9 -2.57 5.71 -0.41
C SER A 9 -3.69 6.76 -0.37
N CYS A 10 -4.92 6.36 0.00
CA CYS A 10 -6.02 7.31 0.21
C CYS A 10 -5.74 8.25 1.37
N VAL A 11 -5.21 7.72 2.49
CA VAL A 11 -4.83 8.55 3.66
C VAL A 11 -3.72 9.53 3.30
N SER A 12 -2.68 9.08 2.58
CA SER A 12 -1.61 9.98 2.14
C SER A 12 -2.13 11.12 1.27
N LEU A 13 -3.04 10.84 0.34
CA LEU A 13 -3.67 11.87 -0.49
C LEU A 13 -4.46 12.88 0.36
N GLU A 14 -5.28 12.41 1.31
CA GLU A 14 -6.07 13.31 2.17
C GLU A 14 -5.20 14.15 3.11
N VAL A 15 -4.08 13.62 3.59
CA VAL A 15 -3.13 14.37 4.41
C VAL A 15 -2.43 15.45 3.56
N LEU A 16 -1.92 15.07 2.38
CA LEU A 16 -1.21 16.00 1.49
C LEU A 16 -2.10 17.13 0.99
N LYS A 17 -3.38 16.86 0.70
CA LYS A 17 -4.35 17.89 0.29
C LYS A 17 -4.56 19.00 1.31
N ARG A 18 -4.17 18.81 2.57
CA ARG A 18 -4.22 19.85 3.61
C ARG A 18 -3.04 20.83 3.52
N ILE A 19 -2.00 20.49 2.77
CA ILE A 19 -0.86 21.38 2.52
C ILE A 19 -1.29 22.35 1.43
N LYS A 20 -1.34 23.64 1.79
CA LYS A 20 -1.70 24.71 0.85
C LYS A 20 -0.57 24.93 -0.15
N ASP A 21 -0.94 25.34 -1.36
CA ASP A 21 -0.04 25.77 -2.43
C ASP A 21 0.89 24.68 -3.02
N GLU A 22 0.74 23.42 -2.60
CA GLU A 22 1.49 22.29 -3.15
C GLU A 22 0.73 21.59 -4.29
N LYS A 23 1.45 21.32 -5.36
CA LYS A 23 0.91 20.54 -6.49
C LYS A 23 1.10 19.06 -6.22
N ILE A 24 -0.02 18.35 -6.08
CA ILE A 24 -0.02 16.90 -5.90
C ILE A 24 -0.17 16.23 -7.27
N THR A 25 0.65 15.23 -7.53
CA THR A 25 0.53 14.36 -8.71
C THR A 25 0.52 12.91 -8.25
N THR A 26 -0.50 12.17 -8.63
CA THR A 26 -0.55 10.73 -8.41
C THR A 26 0.34 10.00 -9.42
N TYR A 27 0.92 8.90 -9.00
CA TYR A 27 1.73 8.02 -9.83
C TYR A 27 1.27 6.57 -9.67
N SER A 28 1.09 5.87 -10.77
CA SER A 28 0.68 4.45 -10.73
C SER A 28 1.38 3.63 -11.80
N VAL A 29 1.71 2.38 -11.47
CA VAL A 29 2.24 1.40 -12.43
C VAL A 29 1.13 0.42 -12.81
N ASN A 30 0.82 0.31 -14.11
CA ASN A 30 -0.22 -0.59 -14.60
C ASN A 30 -1.54 -0.47 -13.81
N ARG A 31 -2.16 0.69 -13.90
CA ARG A 31 -3.34 1.08 -13.12
C ARG A 31 -4.45 0.04 -13.15
N ILE A 32 -4.89 -0.38 -11.97
CA ILE A 32 -6.10 -1.17 -11.76
C ILE A 32 -7.32 -0.26 -11.53
N GLU A 33 -8.52 -0.82 -11.62
CA GLU A 33 -9.78 -0.06 -11.50
C GLU A 33 -9.90 0.69 -10.17
N ALA A 34 -9.48 0.09 -9.06
CA ALA A 34 -9.50 0.75 -7.75
C ALA A 34 -8.63 2.04 -7.72
N VAL A 35 -7.47 2.01 -8.37
CA VAL A 35 -6.60 3.21 -8.49
C VAL A 35 -7.30 4.31 -9.27
N LYS A 36 -7.95 3.97 -10.40
CA LYS A 36 -8.70 4.93 -11.21
C LYS A 36 -9.80 5.59 -10.38
N LYS A 37 -10.64 4.78 -9.70
CA LYS A 37 -11.72 5.29 -8.86
C LYS A 37 -11.21 6.20 -7.73
N VAL A 38 -10.07 5.86 -7.10
CA VAL A 38 -9.46 6.71 -6.08
C VAL A 38 -9.05 8.06 -6.66
N ILE A 39 -8.45 8.09 -7.85
CA ILE A 39 -8.09 9.35 -8.52
C ILE A 39 -9.34 10.18 -8.83
N ASP A 40 -10.36 9.55 -9.41
CA ASP A 40 -11.60 10.23 -9.84
C ASP A 40 -12.33 10.93 -8.69
N VAL A 41 -12.30 10.35 -7.47
CA VAL A 41 -12.96 10.94 -6.29
C VAL A 41 -12.07 11.88 -5.48
N THR A 42 -10.77 11.92 -5.76
CA THR A 42 -9.85 12.69 -4.92
C THR A 42 -9.95 14.19 -5.18
N ASP A 43 -9.76 14.65 -6.39
CA ASP A 43 -9.93 16.04 -6.83
C ASP A 43 -9.50 16.19 -8.30
N ASN A 44 -10.23 16.95 -9.09
CA ASN A 44 -9.91 17.25 -10.50
C ASN A 44 -8.65 18.12 -10.69
N LYS A 45 -8.10 18.68 -9.62
CA LYS A 45 -6.88 19.52 -9.63
C LYS A 45 -5.59 18.71 -9.44
N ILE A 46 -5.69 17.43 -9.12
CA ILE A 46 -4.53 16.58 -8.89
C ILE A 46 -4.02 16.08 -10.23
N GLY A 47 -2.72 16.26 -10.48
CA GLY A 47 -2.04 15.67 -11.63
C GLY A 47 -2.02 14.14 -11.54
N ASP A 48 -1.89 13.46 -12.66
CA ASP A 48 -1.90 12.02 -12.71
C ASP A 48 -0.94 11.47 -13.78
N ILE A 49 -0.06 10.57 -13.36
CA ILE A 49 0.94 9.94 -14.21
C ILE A 49 0.79 8.42 -14.17
N LEU A 50 0.66 7.83 -15.34
CA LEU A 50 0.60 6.38 -15.53
C LEU A 50 1.91 5.86 -16.13
N CYS A 51 2.64 5.04 -15.38
CA CYS A 51 3.75 4.25 -15.89
C CYS A 51 3.21 2.90 -16.41
N ARG A 52 3.55 2.55 -17.63
CA ARG A 52 3.21 1.25 -18.23
C ARG A 52 4.40 0.31 -18.15
N ARG A 53 4.23 -0.81 -17.45
CA ARG A 53 5.20 -1.90 -17.35
C ARG A 53 4.68 -3.10 -18.14
N THR A 54 5.46 -3.58 -19.07
CA THR A 54 5.18 -4.81 -19.81
C THR A 54 6.16 -5.89 -19.36
N LEU A 55 5.65 -7.10 -19.09
CA LEU A 55 6.49 -8.26 -18.82
C LEU A 55 6.90 -8.91 -20.14
N ASP A 56 8.14 -9.39 -20.20
CA ASP A 56 8.64 -10.11 -21.38
C ASP A 56 7.85 -11.40 -21.59
N LYS A 57 7.47 -11.67 -22.85
CA LYS A 57 6.65 -12.82 -23.21
C LYS A 57 7.40 -14.14 -23.00
N THR A 58 8.72 -14.15 -23.26
CA THR A 58 9.57 -15.32 -23.04
C THR A 58 9.63 -15.68 -21.57
N MET A 59 9.74 -14.67 -20.68
CA MET A 59 9.70 -14.88 -19.22
C MET A 59 8.37 -15.52 -18.79
N LEU A 60 7.24 -15.04 -19.33
CA LEU A 60 5.92 -15.60 -19.01
C LEU A 60 5.77 -17.04 -19.51
N GLN A 61 6.31 -17.35 -20.70
CA GLN A 61 6.34 -18.69 -21.25
C GLN A 61 7.18 -19.63 -20.38
N LEU A 62 8.41 -19.23 -20.04
CA LEU A 62 9.29 -20.04 -19.17
C LEU A 62 8.66 -20.31 -17.81
N ASN A 63 7.94 -19.32 -17.22
CA ASN A 63 7.18 -19.54 -16.00
C ASN A 63 6.09 -20.62 -16.16
N SER A 64 5.39 -20.62 -17.29
CA SER A 64 4.35 -21.64 -17.58
C SER A 64 4.91 -23.03 -17.80
N GLU A 65 6.17 -23.13 -18.21
CA GLU A 65 6.93 -24.36 -18.40
C GLU A 65 7.59 -24.86 -17.09
N GLY A 66 7.41 -24.14 -15.98
CA GLY A 66 7.89 -24.55 -14.65
C GLY A 66 9.34 -24.13 -14.34
N TYR A 67 9.95 -23.26 -15.14
CA TYR A 67 11.25 -22.71 -14.80
C TYR A 67 11.18 -21.84 -13.54
N ILE A 68 12.23 -21.93 -12.70
CA ILE A 68 12.31 -21.17 -11.45
C ILE A 68 12.48 -19.70 -11.78
N ASN A 69 11.56 -18.88 -11.24
CA ASN A 69 11.62 -17.43 -11.35
C ASN A 69 11.73 -16.81 -9.96
N GLY A 70 12.64 -15.85 -9.80
CA GLY A 70 12.84 -15.12 -8.56
C GLY A 70 11.75 -14.10 -8.31
N HIS A 71 11.59 -13.69 -7.05
CA HIS A 71 10.71 -12.59 -6.67
C HIS A 71 11.40 -11.24 -6.92
N THR A 72 10.84 -10.42 -7.80
CA THR A 72 11.30 -9.04 -8.00
C THR A 72 10.54 -8.12 -7.02
N PRO A 73 11.24 -7.35 -6.14
CA PRO A 73 10.59 -6.44 -5.20
C PRO A 73 9.87 -5.32 -5.94
N PHE A 74 8.55 -5.42 -6.05
CA PHE A 74 7.76 -4.43 -6.82
C PHE A 74 7.90 -3.01 -6.27
N SER A 75 8.05 -2.84 -4.95
CA SER A 75 8.24 -1.53 -4.34
C SER A 75 9.57 -0.87 -4.75
N ALA A 76 10.62 -1.66 -5.00
CA ALA A 76 11.87 -1.13 -5.56
C ALA A 76 11.67 -0.66 -7.01
N ILE A 77 10.91 -1.40 -7.84
CA ILE A 77 10.56 -0.95 -9.20
C ILE A 77 9.82 0.40 -9.13
N VAL A 78 8.87 0.53 -8.21
CA VAL A 78 8.14 1.79 -7.99
C VAL A 78 9.11 2.90 -7.57
N ALA A 79 10.08 2.62 -6.69
CA ALA A 79 11.07 3.60 -6.25
C ALA A 79 11.87 4.16 -7.43
N PHE A 80 12.57 3.31 -8.18
CA PHE A 80 13.38 3.75 -9.31
C PHE A 80 12.57 4.42 -10.42
N SER A 81 11.43 3.86 -10.79
CA SER A 81 10.58 4.43 -11.84
C SER A 81 9.93 5.75 -11.42
N SER A 82 9.63 5.95 -10.13
CA SER A 82 9.10 7.21 -9.63
C SER A 82 10.16 8.33 -9.61
N VAL A 83 11.44 8.01 -9.32
CA VAL A 83 12.55 8.99 -9.42
C VAL A 83 12.71 9.46 -10.85
N LEU A 84 12.79 8.54 -11.83
CA LEU A 84 12.86 8.90 -13.23
C LEU A 84 11.66 9.78 -13.63
N THR A 85 10.46 9.39 -13.21
CA THR A 85 9.24 10.15 -13.52
C THR A 85 9.26 11.54 -12.89
N ALA A 86 9.68 11.64 -11.62
CA ALA A 86 9.81 12.92 -10.92
C ALA A 86 10.80 13.86 -11.60
N ALA A 87 11.98 13.35 -12.00
CA ALA A 87 12.99 14.11 -12.73
C ALA A 87 12.44 14.65 -14.06
N LEU A 88 11.77 13.81 -14.85
CA LEU A 88 11.18 14.21 -16.14
C LEU A 88 10.05 15.24 -16.02
N ASN A 89 9.40 15.33 -14.86
CA ASN A 89 8.28 16.24 -14.61
C ASN A 89 8.64 17.41 -13.67
N GLY A 90 9.92 17.60 -13.33
CA GLY A 90 10.37 18.67 -12.45
C GLY A 90 9.80 18.56 -11.01
N GLN A 91 9.53 17.36 -10.54
CA GLN A 91 8.98 17.10 -9.19
C GLN A 91 10.11 16.77 -8.22
N LYS A 92 10.02 17.30 -7.00
CA LYS A 92 11.06 17.20 -6.00
C LYS A 92 10.80 16.11 -4.95
N TYR A 93 9.53 15.85 -4.62
CA TYR A 93 9.16 14.96 -3.51
C TYR A 93 8.40 13.74 -4.01
N ILE A 94 8.88 12.55 -3.66
CA ILE A 94 8.20 11.29 -3.88
C ILE A 94 7.69 10.81 -2.53
N THR A 95 6.38 10.89 -2.33
CA THR A 95 5.74 10.63 -1.05
C THR A 95 5.02 9.29 -1.09
N LEU A 96 5.56 8.30 -0.37
CA LEU A 96 4.98 6.98 -0.24
C LEU A 96 4.01 6.88 0.94
N SER A 97 3.32 5.75 1.00
CA SER A 97 2.33 5.45 2.03
C SER A 97 2.74 4.24 2.89
N ASN A 98 4.04 3.97 3.05
CA ASN A 98 4.47 2.90 3.95
C ASN A 98 4.29 3.35 5.41
N GLU A 99 3.81 2.44 6.22
CA GLU A 99 3.58 2.61 7.65
C GLU A 99 4.74 2.02 8.48
N ASN A 100 4.64 2.12 9.79
CA ASN A 100 5.70 1.69 10.71
C ASN A 100 5.97 0.18 10.64
N SER A 101 4.94 -0.64 10.48
CA SER A 101 5.08 -2.11 10.48
C SER A 101 5.89 -2.66 9.30
N ALA A 102 6.06 -1.86 8.25
CA ALA A 102 6.92 -2.22 7.11
C ALA A 102 8.42 -2.41 7.49
N ASN A 103 8.84 -1.95 8.68
CA ASN A 103 10.19 -2.15 9.21
C ASN A 103 10.36 -3.49 9.94
N GLU A 104 9.26 -4.21 10.22
CA GLU A 104 9.31 -5.41 11.03
C GLU A 104 9.89 -6.60 10.26
N SER A 105 10.69 -7.41 10.97
CA SER A 105 11.15 -8.69 10.42
C SER A 105 9.98 -9.61 10.11
N THR A 106 10.05 -10.32 9.00
CA THR A 106 9.05 -11.30 8.59
C THR A 106 9.36 -12.72 9.09
N VAL A 107 10.57 -12.91 9.60
CA VAL A 107 11.01 -14.16 10.22
C VAL A 107 11.29 -13.87 11.70
N LYS A 108 10.64 -14.63 12.59
CA LYS A 108 10.82 -14.46 14.04
C LYS A 108 12.31 -14.57 14.41
N ASP A 109 12.75 -13.70 15.31
CA ASP A 109 14.13 -13.66 15.85
C ASP A 109 15.23 -13.49 14.77
N SER A 110 14.90 -12.85 13.65
CA SER A 110 15.84 -12.55 12.57
C SER A 110 15.71 -11.12 12.08
N LYS A 111 16.68 -10.66 11.26
CA LYS A 111 16.62 -9.38 10.53
C LYS A 111 16.01 -9.53 9.14
N VAL A 112 15.53 -10.70 8.76
CA VAL A 112 15.00 -10.96 7.41
C VAL A 112 13.65 -10.27 7.24
N ASN A 113 13.61 -9.27 6.39
CA ASN A 113 12.40 -8.58 5.97
C ASN A 113 12.19 -8.75 4.46
N HIS A 114 11.25 -9.61 4.04
CA HIS A 114 10.95 -9.80 2.62
C HIS A 114 10.26 -8.57 1.99
N GLN A 115 9.89 -7.58 2.80
CA GLN A 115 9.41 -6.28 2.36
C GLN A 115 10.47 -5.18 2.52
N TYR A 116 11.77 -5.53 2.52
CA TYR A 116 12.88 -4.59 2.69
C TYR A 116 12.71 -3.30 1.86
N SER A 117 12.28 -3.41 0.61
CA SER A 117 12.03 -2.24 -0.26
C SER A 117 10.90 -1.30 0.20
N LYS A 118 10.23 -1.59 1.31
CA LYS A 118 9.28 -0.71 2.00
C LYS A 118 9.81 -0.23 3.36
N SER A 119 10.95 -0.73 3.82
CA SER A 119 11.51 -0.37 5.12
C SER A 119 12.08 1.05 5.14
N TYR A 120 12.29 1.56 6.33
CA TYR A 120 12.99 2.85 6.53
C TYR A 120 14.48 2.75 6.15
N GLU A 121 15.11 1.60 6.39
CA GLU A 121 16.48 1.34 5.96
C GLU A 121 16.64 1.50 4.45
N PHE A 122 15.78 0.84 3.67
CA PHE A 122 15.76 1.03 2.22
C PHE A 122 15.54 2.50 1.82
N GLU A 123 14.68 3.21 2.54
CA GLU A 123 14.38 4.63 2.27
C GLU A 123 15.62 5.52 2.47
N LEU A 124 16.43 5.25 3.50
CA LEU A 124 17.70 5.95 3.73
C LEU A 124 18.73 5.63 2.64
N ASP A 125 18.97 4.35 2.37
CA ASP A 125 19.92 3.89 1.35
C ASP A 125 19.56 4.42 -0.02
N PHE A 126 18.25 4.42 -0.34
CA PHE A 126 17.78 4.90 -1.63
C PHE A 126 17.92 6.42 -1.79
N ASN A 127 17.71 7.21 -0.73
CA ASN A 127 17.98 8.65 -0.77
C ASN A 127 19.49 8.95 -0.92
N ASP A 128 20.37 8.16 -0.28
CA ASP A 128 21.80 8.28 -0.47
C ASP A 128 22.20 7.96 -1.93
N TYR A 129 21.63 6.89 -2.49
CA TYR A 129 21.80 6.56 -3.91
C TYR A 129 21.33 7.68 -4.83
N ILE A 130 20.16 8.29 -4.57
CA ILE A 130 19.66 9.42 -5.37
C ILE A 130 20.62 10.60 -5.30
N ALA A 131 21.12 10.92 -4.11
CA ALA A 131 22.00 12.07 -3.92
C ALA A 131 23.39 11.86 -4.52
N THR A 132 23.96 10.66 -4.41
CA THR A 132 25.38 10.39 -4.75
C THR A 132 25.56 9.84 -6.16
N ILE A 133 24.65 8.99 -6.65
CA ILE A 133 24.79 8.32 -7.94
C ILE A 133 23.92 8.97 -9.01
N VAL A 134 22.69 9.37 -8.66
CA VAL A 134 21.81 10.09 -9.59
C VAL A 134 22.11 11.59 -9.59
N GLU A 135 22.85 12.08 -8.60
CA GLU A 135 23.20 13.50 -8.41
C GLU A 135 21.97 14.42 -8.45
N SER A 136 20.88 14.00 -7.77
CA SER A 136 19.61 14.71 -7.75
C SER A 136 19.19 15.12 -6.33
N ASP A 137 18.47 16.22 -6.23
CA ASP A 137 17.88 16.71 -4.99
C ASP A 137 16.45 16.17 -4.72
N ILE A 138 15.99 15.22 -5.55
CA ILE A 138 14.72 14.50 -5.34
C ILE A 138 14.77 13.77 -4.00
N ARG A 139 13.66 13.86 -3.24
CA ARG A 139 13.51 13.21 -1.93
C ARG A 139 12.44 12.13 -1.98
N TYR A 140 12.78 10.94 -1.53
CA TYR A 140 11.92 9.76 -1.46
C TYR A 140 11.65 9.43 0.01
N PHE A 141 10.39 9.46 0.45
CA PHE A 141 10.05 9.22 1.85
C PHE A 141 8.62 8.71 2.02
N SER A 142 8.37 8.06 3.15
CA SER A 142 7.06 7.52 3.51
C SER A 142 6.35 8.41 4.52
N LEU A 143 5.27 9.07 4.07
CA LEU A 143 4.48 10.00 4.87
C LEU A 143 3.83 9.35 6.10
N LEU A 144 3.40 8.10 5.97
CA LEU A 144 2.70 7.38 7.03
C LEU A 144 3.64 6.63 7.99
N ARG A 145 4.95 6.72 7.81
CA ARG A 145 5.95 6.05 8.65
C ARG A 145 5.78 6.26 10.16
N PRO A 146 5.41 7.46 10.64
CA PRO A 146 5.19 7.69 12.07
C PRO A 146 3.91 7.04 12.62
N LEU A 147 3.01 6.54 11.76
CA LEU A 147 1.69 6.04 12.14
C LEU A 147 1.65 4.53 12.21
N THR A 148 0.87 4.03 13.16
CA THR A 148 0.48 2.62 13.24
C THR A 148 -0.70 2.33 12.31
N GLU A 149 -0.88 1.06 11.94
CA GLU A 149 -2.01 0.60 11.11
C GLU A 149 -3.37 1.05 11.65
N ILE A 150 -3.54 1.02 12.97
CA ILE A 150 -4.79 1.43 13.65
C ILE A 150 -5.04 2.94 13.54
N GLN A 151 -3.99 3.76 13.62
CA GLN A 151 -4.09 5.22 13.42
C GLN A 151 -4.44 5.55 11.98
N ILE A 152 -3.83 4.86 11.02
CA ILE A 152 -4.13 4.99 9.59
C ILE A 152 -5.59 4.57 9.32
N ALA A 153 -6.05 3.46 9.91
CA ALA A 153 -7.43 3.02 9.79
C ALA A 153 -8.44 4.05 10.32
N LYS A 154 -8.13 4.71 11.44
CA LYS A 154 -8.94 5.80 11.99
C LYS A 154 -9.07 6.98 11.02
N ILE A 155 -7.96 7.42 10.45
CA ILE A 155 -7.97 8.52 9.48
C ILE A 155 -8.72 8.12 8.22
N PHE A 156 -8.50 6.89 7.74
CA PHE A 156 -9.18 6.37 6.55
C PHE A 156 -10.70 6.29 6.75
N ALA A 157 -11.16 5.77 7.88
CA ALA A 157 -12.58 5.63 8.18
C ALA A 157 -13.33 6.96 8.24
N SER A 158 -12.63 8.09 8.46
CA SER A 158 -13.24 9.42 8.42
C SER A 158 -13.46 9.96 6.99
N SER A 159 -13.03 9.23 5.96
CA SER A 159 -13.10 9.64 4.55
C SER A 159 -14.05 8.73 3.77
N ASP A 160 -15.36 8.89 3.99
CA ASP A 160 -16.43 8.01 3.47
C ASP A 160 -16.35 7.77 1.96
N LYS A 161 -15.96 8.78 1.17
CA LYS A 161 -15.84 8.71 -0.29
C LYS A 161 -14.93 7.59 -0.82
N TYR A 162 -14.01 7.06 0.00
CA TYR A 162 -13.10 5.98 -0.40
C TYR A 162 -13.59 4.60 0.00
N LEU A 163 -14.51 4.48 0.97
CA LEU A 163 -14.93 3.20 1.53
C LEU A 163 -15.50 2.23 0.49
N GLU A 164 -16.24 2.76 -0.48
CA GLU A 164 -16.85 1.94 -1.55
C GLU A 164 -15.85 1.50 -2.63
N ILE A 165 -14.75 2.24 -2.80
CA ILE A 165 -13.89 2.13 -3.99
C ILE A 165 -12.51 1.57 -3.72
N PHE A 166 -11.96 1.73 -2.49
CA PHE A 166 -10.65 1.20 -2.17
C PHE A 166 -10.62 -0.33 -2.22
N ARG A 167 -9.48 -0.88 -2.61
CA ARG A 167 -9.27 -2.33 -2.62
C ARG A 167 -7.86 -2.66 -2.16
N SER A 168 -7.77 -3.44 -1.10
CA SER A 168 -6.51 -3.98 -0.56
C SER A 168 -6.46 -5.51 -0.63
N CYS A 169 -7.42 -6.14 -1.29
CA CYS A 169 -7.51 -7.58 -1.45
C CYS A 169 -6.43 -8.11 -2.41
N ASN A 170 -5.71 -9.17 -2.01
CA ASN A 170 -4.69 -9.78 -2.87
C ASN A 170 -5.28 -10.52 -4.07
N ALA A 171 -6.37 -11.26 -3.88
CA ALA A 171 -6.99 -12.07 -4.92
C ALA A 171 -7.98 -11.29 -5.79
N GLY A 172 -8.74 -10.37 -5.18
CA GLY A 172 -9.84 -9.67 -5.84
C GLY A 172 -9.50 -8.28 -6.39
N SER A 173 -8.35 -7.68 -6.03
CA SER A 173 -8.05 -6.28 -6.40
C SER A 173 -8.01 -6.03 -7.91
N LYS A 174 -7.51 -6.98 -8.70
CA LYS A 174 -7.51 -6.87 -10.17
C LYS A 174 -8.93 -6.86 -10.77
N LYS A 175 -9.88 -7.49 -10.08
CA LYS A 175 -11.30 -7.54 -10.47
C LYS A 175 -12.12 -6.44 -9.80
N GLY A 176 -11.51 -5.59 -8.98
CA GLY A 176 -12.18 -4.52 -8.24
C GLY A 176 -13.10 -5.00 -7.11
N ILE A 177 -12.93 -6.23 -6.59
CA ILE A 177 -13.77 -6.83 -5.55
C ILE A 177 -12.97 -7.17 -4.29
N TRP A 178 -13.65 -7.29 -3.17
CA TRP A 178 -13.19 -8.01 -1.99
C TRP A 178 -13.48 -9.49 -2.20
N CYS A 179 -12.47 -10.37 -2.08
CA CYS A 179 -12.72 -11.82 -2.19
C CYS A 179 -13.32 -12.40 -0.91
N CYS A 180 -13.25 -11.66 0.19
CA CYS A 180 -13.73 -12.03 1.52
C CYS A 180 -13.22 -13.36 2.06
N ASP A 181 -12.19 -13.93 1.45
CA ASP A 181 -11.61 -15.24 1.77
C ASP A 181 -10.06 -15.22 1.88
N CYS A 182 -9.43 -14.07 1.88
CA CYS A 182 -7.99 -13.96 2.09
C CYS A 182 -7.66 -13.25 3.42
N PRO A 183 -6.49 -13.54 4.02
CA PRO A 183 -6.08 -12.92 5.28
C PRO A 183 -6.09 -11.38 5.23
N LYS A 184 -5.84 -10.79 4.07
CA LYS A 184 -5.83 -9.35 3.92
C LYS A 184 -7.22 -8.73 3.98
N CYS A 185 -8.26 -9.39 3.47
CA CYS A 185 -9.64 -8.92 3.62
C CYS A 185 -10.03 -8.88 5.10
N LEU A 186 -9.77 -9.96 5.83
CA LEU A 186 -10.09 -10.02 7.25
C LEU A 186 -9.26 -9.02 8.07
N PHE A 187 -7.96 -8.87 7.78
CA PHE A 187 -7.12 -7.87 8.43
C PHE A 187 -7.71 -6.46 8.29
N VAL A 188 -8.06 -6.06 7.06
CA VAL A 188 -8.63 -4.72 6.81
C VAL A 188 -10.00 -4.58 7.49
N TYR A 189 -10.83 -5.61 7.48
CA TYR A 189 -12.11 -5.64 8.19
C TYR A 189 -11.92 -5.39 9.69
N ILE A 190 -11.00 -6.13 10.33
CA ILE A 190 -10.72 -6.02 11.76
C ILE A 190 -10.19 -4.64 12.14
N ILE A 191 -9.24 -4.09 11.40
CA ILE A 191 -8.67 -2.77 11.76
C ILE A 191 -9.64 -1.62 11.54
N LEU A 192 -10.65 -1.77 10.68
CA LEU A 192 -11.70 -0.78 10.47
C LEU A 192 -12.86 -0.94 11.47
N SER A 193 -13.05 -2.11 12.08
CA SER A 193 -14.19 -2.38 12.98
C SER A 193 -14.28 -1.47 14.22
N PRO A 194 -13.20 -0.90 14.77
CA PRO A 194 -13.32 0.09 15.85
C PRO A 194 -13.91 1.44 15.41
N TYR A 195 -13.98 1.71 14.12
CA TYR A 195 -14.32 3.03 13.56
C TYR A 195 -15.56 3.02 12.66
N LEU A 196 -15.99 1.87 12.20
CA LEU A 196 -17.16 1.68 11.33
C LEU A 196 -18.13 0.69 12.00
N SER A 197 -19.43 0.93 11.85
CA SER A 197 -20.43 -0.02 12.31
C SER A 197 -20.36 -1.34 11.54
N GLN A 198 -20.90 -2.40 12.12
CA GLN A 198 -20.94 -3.72 11.47
C GLN A 198 -21.72 -3.67 10.16
N GLU A 199 -22.82 -2.91 10.12
CA GLU A 199 -23.63 -2.69 8.92
C GLU A 199 -22.80 -2.04 7.82
N ARG A 200 -22.06 -0.97 8.17
CA ARG A 200 -21.21 -0.26 7.20
C ARG A 200 -20.08 -1.13 6.68
N LEU A 201 -19.46 -1.92 7.54
CA LEU A 201 -18.44 -2.90 7.12
C LEU A 201 -19.03 -3.95 6.17
N THR A 202 -20.24 -4.44 6.47
CA THR A 202 -20.91 -5.42 5.61
C THR A 202 -21.23 -4.83 4.22
N GLU A 203 -21.63 -3.57 4.14
CA GLU A 203 -21.80 -2.88 2.86
C GLU A 203 -20.50 -2.79 2.06
N VAL A 204 -19.40 -2.37 2.71
CA VAL A 204 -18.08 -2.20 2.07
C VAL A 204 -17.51 -3.53 1.56
N PHE A 205 -17.63 -4.59 2.34
CA PHE A 205 -17.03 -5.90 2.01
C PHE A 205 -17.99 -6.84 1.29
N GLY A 206 -19.31 -6.61 1.38
CA GLY A 206 -20.36 -7.46 0.83
C GLY A 206 -20.83 -8.56 1.78
N GLU A 207 -20.13 -8.79 2.90
CA GLU A 207 -20.51 -9.76 3.94
C GLU A 207 -19.85 -9.46 5.28
N ASN A 208 -20.40 -10.04 6.36
CA ASN A 208 -19.77 -9.96 7.69
C ASN A 208 -18.68 -11.03 7.83
N LEU A 209 -17.42 -10.60 7.82
CA LEU A 209 -16.28 -11.51 7.88
C LEU A 209 -16.05 -12.13 9.28
N LEU A 210 -16.66 -11.58 10.34
CA LEU A 210 -16.52 -12.12 11.69
C LEU A 210 -17.44 -13.31 11.96
N ASN A 211 -18.50 -13.50 11.17
CA ASN A 211 -19.45 -14.59 11.31
C ASN A 211 -19.10 -15.84 10.48
N LYS A 212 -17.97 -15.84 9.76
CA LYS A 212 -17.59 -16.97 8.92
C LYS A 212 -17.02 -18.12 9.75
N GLU A 213 -17.48 -19.35 9.49
CA GLU A 213 -16.86 -20.59 9.99
C GLU A 213 -15.37 -20.70 9.58
N SER A 214 -14.99 -20.01 8.52
CA SER A 214 -13.59 -19.90 8.07
C SER A 214 -12.67 -19.12 9.01
N LEU A 215 -13.19 -18.49 10.07
CA LEU A 215 -12.34 -17.89 11.12
C LEU A 215 -11.31 -18.87 11.70
N GLU A 216 -11.59 -20.17 11.72
CA GLU A 216 -10.59 -21.19 12.11
C GLU A 216 -9.38 -21.24 11.16
N LYS A 217 -9.57 -21.00 9.85
CA LYS A 217 -8.47 -20.86 8.89
C LYS A 217 -7.57 -19.64 9.21
N TYR A 218 -8.08 -18.70 9.96
CA TYR A 218 -7.42 -17.46 10.35
C TYR A 218 -6.80 -17.50 11.76
N LEU A 219 -6.74 -18.66 12.42
CA LEU A 219 -5.94 -18.83 13.64
C LEU A 219 -4.44 -18.56 13.42
N TYR A 220 -4.00 -18.51 12.18
CA TYR A 220 -2.78 -17.77 11.79
C TYR A 220 -2.85 -16.27 12.14
N LEU A 221 -4.02 -15.73 12.42
CA LEU A 221 -4.28 -14.37 12.93
C LEU A 221 -3.76 -14.09 14.33
N LYS A 222 -3.37 -15.07 15.14
CA LYS A 222 -2.55 -14.78 16.32
C LYS A 222 -1.36 -13.88 15.94
N LYS A 223 -0.84 -14.02 14.74
CA LYS A 223 0.23 -13.17 14.22
C LYS A 223 -0.23 -11.75 13.85
N ILE A 224 -1.46 -11.60 13.36
CA ILE A 224 -2.03 -10.27 12.98
C ILE A 224 -2.48 -9.51 14.22
N VAL A 225 -3.17 -10.17 15.16
CA VAL A 225 -3.52 -9.57 16.45
C VAL A 225 -2.26 -9.18 17.22
N TYR A 226 -1.21 -10.01 17.15
CA TYR A 226 0.10 -9.70 17.73
C TYR A 226 0.77 -8.48 17.08
N MET A 227 0.60 -8.27 15.78
CA MET A 227 1.08 -7.07 15.07
C MET A 227 0.30 -5.80 15.41
N LEU A 228 -0.96 -5.93 15.81
CA LEU A 228 -1.82 -4.80 16.21
C LEU A 228 -1.61 -4.36 17.65
N MET A 229 -1.00 -5.20 18.48
CA MET A 229 -0.70 -4.85 19.87
C MET A 229 0.49 -3.90 19.94
N PRO A 230 0.42 -2.85 20.77
CA PRO A 230 1.59 -2.05 21.13
C PRO A 230 2.74 -2.95 21.59
N ILE A 231 3.99 -2.58 21.27
CA ILE A 231 5.21 -3.33 21.64
C ILE A 231 5.26 -3.66 23.13
N THR A 232 4.64 -2.83 23.98
CA THR A 232 4.52 -3.00 25.43
C THR A 232 3.65 -4.18 25.88
N HIS A 233 2.88 -4.79 24.98
CA HIS A 233 1.93 -5.89 25.30
C HIS A 233 2.26 -7.17 24.52
N ARG A 234 3.43 -7.26 23.91
CA ARG A 234 3.91 -8.43 23.18
C ARG A 234 4.76 -9.36 24.08
N LEU A 235 4.26 -9.70 25.26
CA LEU A 235 4.87 -10.72 26.16
C LEU A 235 4.32 -12.11 25.88
#